data_b5254480fbc418a44f18b00969f5ece7
#
_entry.id   b5254480fbc418a44f18b00969f5ece7
#
_cell.length_a   1.000
_cell.length_b   1.000
_cell.length_c   1.000
_cell.angle_alpha   90.00
_cell.angle_beta   90.00
_cell.angle_gamma   90.00
#
_symmetry.space_group_name_H-M   'P 1'
#
loop_
_entity.id
_entity.type
_entity.pdbx_description
1 polymer ?
#
loop_
_entity_poly.entity_id
_entity_poly.type
_entity_poly.pdbx_seq_one_letter_code
_entity_poly.pdbx_strand_id
1 'polypeptide(L)'
;MAEITIIGGINIDIEGCPFGSLKAEDSNPGKISLAYGGVGRNIAENAARLGGDTAMVSVIGDDQMGRGAKAQLEELGVDVT
;
A
#
# COMPACT_ATOMS: atom_id res chain seq x y z
N MET A 1 21.87 -9.04 2.28
CA MET A 1 20.89 -10.13 2.13
C MET A 1 19.78 -9.94 3.16
N ALA A 2 18.55 -10.06 2.75
CA ALA A 2 17.42 -9.90 3.67
C ALA A 2 17.27 -11.14 4.57
N GLU A 3 16.97 -10.91 5.84
CA GLU A 3 16.66 -11.98 6.78
C GLU A 3 15.25 -12.50 6.57
N ILE A 4 14.35 -11.63 6.08
CA ILE A 4 12.94 -11.96 5.85
C ILE A 4 12.62 -11.58 4.41
N THR A 5 12.11 -12.53 3.63
CA THR A 5 11.63 -12.27 2.28
C THR A 5 10.15 -12.61 2.22
N ILE A 6 9.35 -11.65 1.80
CA ILE A 6 7.91 -11.81 1.71
C ILE A 6 7.51 -11.88 0.24
N ILE A 7 6.79 -12.92 -0.11
CA ILE A 7 6.20 -13.09 -1.44
C ILE A 7 4.69 -12.96 -1.25
N GLY A 8 4.12 -11.88 -1.77
CA GLY A 8 2.70 -11.65 -1.55
C GLY A 8 2.16 -10.45 -2.29
N GLY A 9 0.92 -10.09 -2.00
CA GLY A 9 0.20 -9.07 -2.72
C GLY A 9 0.43 -7.66 -2.18
N ILE A 10 0.31 -6.71 -3.09
CA ILE A 10 0.25 -5.28 -2.79
C ILE A 10 -1.05 -4.78 -3.40
N ASN A 11 -1.87 -4.12 -2.59
CA ASN A 11 -3.12 -3.53 -3.03
C ASN A 11 -3.08 -2.03 -2.85
N ILE A 12 -3.84 -1.34 -3.68
CA ILE A 12 -4.07 0.09 -3.50
C ILE A 12 -5.55 0.25 -3.19
N ASP A 13 -5.83 0.77 -2.01
CA ASP A 13 -7.18 1.00 -1.55
C ASP A 13 -7.57 2.46 -1.81
N ILE A 14 -8.69 2.65 -2.46
CA ILE A 14 -9.25 3.97 -2.73
C ILE A 14 -10.51 4.08 -1.88
N GLU A 15 -10.52 5.02 -0.96
CA GLU A 15 -11.63 5.22 -0.06
C GLU A 15 -12.24 6.60 -0.26
N GLY A 16 -13.54 6.64 -0.47
CA GLY A 16 -14.31 7.88 -0.54
C GLY A 16 -15.12 8.07 0.72
N CYS A 17 -15.09 9.27 1.28
CA CYS A 17 -15.85 9.61 2.47
C CYS A 17 -16.60 10.92 2.21
N PRO A 18 -17.95 10.93 2.21
CA PRO A 18 -18.71 12.16 1.97
C PRO A 18 -18.53 13.13 3.14
N PHE A 19 -18.59 14.43 2.87
CA PHE A 19 -18.49 15.46 3.91
C PHE A 19 -19.74 15.52 4.80
N GLY A 20 -20.84 14.94 4.38
CA GLY A 20 -22.10 14.93 5.13
C GLY A 20 -22.80 13.60 4.97
N SER A 21 -24.09 13.57 5.24
CA SER A 21 -24.89 12.37 5.05
C SER A 21 -24.93 11.95 3.60
N LEU A 22 -24.72 10.66 3.35
CA LEU A 22 -24.80 10.10 2.01
C LEU A 22 -26.21 10.19 1.46
N LYS A 23 -26.39 10.75 0.27
CA LYS A 23 -27.68 10.83 -0.42
C LYS A 23 -27.71 9.81 -1.54
N ALA A 24 -28.69 8.92 -1.50
CA ALA A 24 -28.88 7.92 -2.54
C ALA A 24 -29.22 8.61 -3.89
N GLU A 25 -28.68 8.05 -4.98
CA GLU A 25 -28.95 8.51 -6.34
C GLU A 25 -28.58 9.98 -6.61
N ASP A 26 -27.61 10.51 -5.85
CA ASP A 26 -27.16 11.90 -6.01
C ASP A 26 -25.65 11.97 -5.90
N SER A 27 -25.08 13.07 -6.36
CA SER A 27 -23.66 13.35 -6.17
C SER A 27 -23.40 13.74 -4.72
N ASN A 28 -22.36 13.15 -4.15
CA ASN A 28 -22.01 13.41 -2.76
C ASN A 28 -20.59 13.98 -2.71
N PRO A 29 -20.42 15.28 -2.44
CA PRO A 29 -19.10 15.84 -2.23
C PRO A 29 -18.41 15.17 -1.06
N GLY A 30 -17.12 14.88 -1.22
CA GLY A 30 -16.40 14.18 -0.19
C GLY A 30 -14.91 14.21 -0.41
N LYS A 31 -14.21 13.41 0.38
CA LYS A 31 -12.77 13.26 0.33
C LYS A 31 -12.42 11.86 -0.15
N ILE A 32 -11.47 11.78 -1.09
CA ILE A 32 -10.91 10.52 -1.55
C ILE A 32 -9.52 10.38 -0.96
N SER A 33 -9.24 9.22 -0.38
CA SER A 33 -7.92 8.90 0.14
C SER A 33 -7.42 7.60 -0.47
N LEU A 34 -6.10 7.51 -0.60
CA LEU A 34 -5.40 6.34 -1.10
C LEU A 34 -4.60 5.73 0.03
N ALA A 35 -4.63 4.41 0.12
CA ALA A 35 -3.80 3.67 1.05
C ALA A 35 -3.21 2.46 0.35
N TYR A 36 -2.00 2.09 0.76
CA TYR A 36 -1.36 0.88 0.25
C TYR A 36 -1.62 -0.26 1.23
N GLY A 37 -2.07 -1.39 0.72
CA GLY A 37 -2.47 -2.52 1.54
C GLY A 37 -2.07 -3.85 0.91
N GLY A 38 -2.79 -4.88 1.30
CA GLY A 38 -2.47 -6.26 0.96
C GLY A 38 -1.76 -6.94 2.12
N VAL A 39 -2.06 -8.22 2.33
CA VAL A 39 -1.51 -8.95 3.48
C VAL A 39 0.03 -9.00 3.42
N GLY A 40 0.59 -9.33 2.25
CA GLY A 40 2.04 -9.40 2.09
C GLY A 40 2.71 -8.05 2.32
N ARG A 41 2.16 -6.99 1.73
CA ARG A 41 2.69 -5.64 1.89
C ARG A 41 2.64 -5.21 3.37
N ASN A 42 1.56 -5.51 4.07
CA ASN A 42 1.42 -5.12 5.47
C ASN A 42 2.37 -5.88 6.38
N ILE A 43 2.62 -7.15 6.10
CA ILE A 43 3.64 -7.93 6.83
C ILE A 43 5.03 -7.33 6.60
N ALA A 44 5.36 -6.95 5.36
CA ALA A 44 6.64 -6.34 5.04
C ALA A 44 6.84 -5.03 5.79
N GLU A 45 5.82 -4.17 5.82
CA GLU A 45 5.90 -2.91 6.56
C GLU A 45 6.14 -3.17 8.05
N ASN A 46 5.37 -4.07 8.67
CA ASN A 46 5.50 -4.34 10.09
C ASN A 46 6.87 -4.94 10.42
N ALA A 47 7.38 -5.85 9.60
CA ALA A 47 8.70 -6.42 9.78
C ALA A 47 9.80 -5.35 9.70
N ALA A 48 9.71 -4.45 8.72
CA ALA A 48 10.67 -3.37 8.57
C ALA A 48 10.61 -2.38 9.74
N ARG A 49 9.40 -2.03 10.21
CA ARG A 49 9.23 -1.14 11.37
C ARG A 49 9.76 -1.71 12.66
N LEU A 50 9.78 -3.04 12.77
CA LEU A 50 10.37 -3.74 13.93
C LEU A 50 11.90 -3.87 13.80
N GLY A 51 12.50 -3.33 12.78
CA GLY A 51 13.94 -3.36 12.57
C GLY A 51 14.45 -4.58 11.81
N GLY A 52 13.55 -5.37 11.24
CA GLY A 52 13.95 -6.54 10.45
C GLY A 52 14.51 -6.14 9.09
N ASP A 53 15.51 -6.87 8.63
CA ASP A 53 16.05 -6.73 7.27
C ASP A 53 15.11 -7.46 6.31
N THR A 54 14.26 -6.72 5.63
CA THR A 54 13.11 -7.25 4.92
C THR A 54 13.18 -6.96 3.43
N ALA A 55 12.88 -7.96 2.62
CA ALA A 55 12.68 -7.83 1.19
C ALA A 55 11.26 -8.28 0.81
N MET A 56 10.74 -7.75 -0.28
CA MET A 56 9.44 -8.13 -0.79
C MET A 56 9.49 -8.42 -2.28
N VAL A 57 8.86 -9.51 -2.67
CA VAL A 57 8.65 -9.89 -4.06
C VAL A 57 7.15 -9.86 -4.33
N SER A 58 6.75 -9.05 -5.31
CA SER A 58 5.35 -8.89 -5.67
C SER A 58 5.22 -8.44 -7.13
N VAL A 59 4.00 -8.24 -7.55
CA VAL A 59 3.68 -7.72 -8.88
C VAL A 59 2.86 -6.45 -8.70
N ILE A 60 3.26 -5.40 -9.40
CA ILE A 60 2.54 -4.11 -9.40
C ILE A 60 2.33 -3.66 -10.85
N GLY A 61 1.38 -2.76 -11.03
CA GLY A 61 1.19 -2.13 -12.33
C GLY A 61 2.34 -1.18 -12.67
N ASP A 62 2.69 -1.10 -13.95
CA ASP A 62 3.66 -0.12 -14.44
C ASP A 62 2.96 1.21 -14.67
N ASP A 63 2.52 1.83 -13.60
CA ASP A 63 1.79 3.07 -13.58
C ASP A 63 2.17 3.89 -12.34
N GLN A 64 1.57 5.07 -12.21
CA GLN A 64 1.86 5.96 -11.10
C GLN A 64 1.53 5.33 -9.74
N MET A 65 0.42 4.61 -9.65
CA MET A 65 0.02 3.95 -8.39
C MET A 65 0.96 2.82 -8.01
N GLY A 66 1.36 1.99 -8.97
CA GLY A 66 2.33 0.92 -8.74
C GLY A 66 3.69 1.46 -8.32
N ARG A 67 4.19 2.48 -9.02
CA ARG A 67 5.45 3.12 -8.66
C ARG A 67 5.39 3.79 -7.29
N GLY A 68 4.23 4.37 -6.92
CA GLY A 68 4.02 4.95 -5.60
C GLY A 68 4.09 3.92 -4.49
N ALA A 69 3.47 2.76 -4.69
CA ALA A 69 3.53 1.66 -3.72
C ALA A 69 4.95 1.15 -3.53
N LYS A 70 5.70 1.00 -4.63
CA LYS A 70 7.11 0.59 -4.58
C LYS A 70 7.96 1.61 -3.81
N ALA A 71 7.80 2.89 -4.13
CA ALA A 71 8.56 3.96 -3.48
C ALA A 71 8.27 4.01 -1.98
N GLN A 72 7.04 3.81 -1.58
CA GLN A 72 6.66 3.81 -0.17
C GLN A 72 7.34 2.68 0.60
N LEU A 73 7.41 1.49 0.01
CA LEU A 73 8.13 0.36 0.64
C LEU A 73 9.62 0.64 0.74
N GLU A 74 10.21 1.25 -0.27
CA GLU A 74 11.63 1.65 -0.22
C GLU A 74 11.89 2.65 0.90
N GLU A 75 11.01 3.61 1.11
CA GLU A 75 11.11 4.56 2.22
C GLU A 75 11.04 3.89 3.59
N LEU A 76 10.30 2.79 3.69
CA LEU A 76 10.21 2.00 4.92
C LEU A 76 11.43 1.10 5.14
N GLY A 77 12.34 1.05 4.19
CA GLY A 77 13.53 0.22 4.28
C GLY A 77 13.35 -1.20 3.77
N VAL A 78 12.27 -1.47 3.04
CA VAL A 78 12.04 -2.78 2.43
C VAL A 78 12.77 -2.84 1.09
N ASP A 79 13.54 -3.90 0.89
CA ASP A 79 14.22 -4.14 -0.39
C ASP A 79 13.20 -4.68 -1.40
N VAL A 80 13.02 -3.94 -2.48
CA VAL A 80 12.06 -4.27 -3.56
C VAL A 80 12.72 -4.32 -4.93
N THR A 81 14.04 -4.38 -4.98
CA THR A 81 14.78 -4.47 -6.25
C THR A 81 14.81 -5.86 -6.86
#